data_43ce3727464755a82a45dc918040199c
#
_entry.id   43ce3727464755a82a45dc918040199c
#
_cell.length_a   1.000
_cell.length_b   1.000
_cell.length_c   1.000
_cell.angle_alpha   90.00
_cell.angle_beta   90.00
_cell.angle_gamma   90.00
#
_symmetry.space_group_name_H-M   'P 1'
#
loop_
_entity.id
_entity.type
_entity.pdbx_description
1 polymer ?
#
loop_
_entity_poly.entity_id
_entity_poly.type
_entity_poly.pdbx_seq_one_letter_code
_entity_poly.pdbx_strand_id
1 'polypeptide(L)'
;MRVLYIHCHPLPESFHASILEGALAGLKRAGHEVDLLDLYAEGFDPVLSAQGRRTYHDTTRNRAGLEAHIERLQVCEAIVLQFPTWCFGMPAMLKGYFDRILMPGVSIDLSDPAKVKVLLGNITKIAGISTYGRPRWMALYMGDPSRTMVKRYLKRLTGGTARAEYHALYHMNIATSAHRRAFIANVGRAMERF
;
A
#
# COMPACT_ATOMS: atom_id res chain seq x y z
N MET A 1 -17.39 -3.73 -1.51
CA MET A 1 -16.32 -4.00 -0.54
C MET A 1 -15.86 -2.70 0.08
N ARG A 2 -15.39 -2.76 1.33
CA ARG A 2 -14.68 -1.65 1.97
C ARG A 2 -13.19 -1.70 1.56
N VAL A 3 -12.73 -0.67 0.88
CA VAL A 3 -11.38 -0.58 0.31
C VAL A 3 -10.58 0.46 1.08
N LEU A 4 -9.50 0.06 1.75
CA LEU A 4 -8.51 0.98 2.29
C LEU A 4 -7.56 1.40 1.17
N TYR A 5 -7.66 2.67 0.76
CA TYR A 5 -6.80 3.24 -0.27
C TYR A 5 -5.69 4.08 0.37
N ILE A 6 -4.47 3.59 0.34
CA ILE A 6 -3.31 4.25 0.94
C ILE A 6 -2.58 5.04 -0.14
N HIS A 7 -2.68 6.36 -0.08
CA HIS A 7 -1.99 7.30 -0.96
C HIS A 7 -0.70 7.80 -0.29
N CYS A 8 0.38 7.83 -1.05
CA CYS A 8 1.68 8.25 -0.53
C CYS A 8 2.42 9.12 -1.55
N HIS A 9 2.14 10.43 -1.56
CA HIS A 9 2.89 11.43 -2.34
C HIS A 9 2.81 12.79 -1.67
N PRO A 10 3.94 13.54 -1.51
CA PRO A 10 3.95 14.81 -0.77
C PRO A 10 3.33 15.99 -1.52
N LEU A 11 3.21 15.92 -2.86
CA LEU A 11 2.75 17.03 -3.69
C LEU A 11 1.33 16.78 -4.21
N PRO A 12 0.36 17.63 -3.85
CA PRO A 12 -1.02 17.50 -4.32
C PRO A 12 -1.18 17.75 -5.83
N GLU A 13 -0.26 18.46 -6.48
CA GLU A 13 -0.24 18.71 -7.93
C GLU A 13 0.55 17.66 -8.73
N SER A 14 0.93 16.56 -8.11
CA SER A 14 1.74 15.51 -8.75
C SER A 14 0.96 14.70 -9.77
N PHE A 15 1.68 13.98 -10.63
CA PHE A 15 1.06 12.95 -11.49
C PHE A 15 0.34 11.87 -10.68
N HIS A 16 0.80 11.58 -9.46
CA HIS A 16 0.12 10.67 -8.55
C HIS A 16 -1.26 11.19 -8.11
N ALA A 17 -1.47 12.50 -8.00
CA ALA A 17 -2.80 13.06 -7.75
C ALA A 17 -3.78 12.75 -8.90
N SER A 18 -3.35 12.92 -10.16
CA SER A 18 -4.17 12.55 -11.31
C SER A 18 -4.47 11.04 -11.39
N ILE A 19 -3.51 10.19 -10.98
CA ILE A 19 -3.74 8.74 -10.87
C ILE A 19 -4.77 8.45 -9.77
N LEU A 20 -4.68 9.12 -8.62
CA LEU A 20 -5.61 8.97 -7.50
C LEU A 20 -7.04 9.26 -7.93
N GLU A 21 -7.28 10.40 -8.60
CA GLU A 21 -8.59 10.77 -9.13
C GLU A 21 -9.16 9.68 -10.04
N GLY A 22 -8.37 9.19 -11.00
CA GLY A 22 -8.77 8.11 -11.91
C GLY A 22 -9.08 6.80 -11.19
N ALA A 23 -8.28 6.43 -10.20
CA ALA A 23 -8.46 5.21 -9.40
C ALA A 23 -9.73 5.30 -8.53
N LEU A 24 -9.93 6.40 -7.81
CA LEU A 24 -11.11 6.62 -6.97
C LEU A 24 -12.40 6.62 -7.80
N ALA A 25 -12.38 7.26 -8.99
CA ALA A 25 -13.50 7.21 -9.91
C ALA A 25 -13.82 5.77 -10.35
N GLY A 26 -12.81 4.93 -10.63
CA GLY A 26 -12.99 3.52 -10.96
C GLY A 26 -13.63 2.73 -9.82
N LEU A 27 -13.10 2.83 -8.61
CA LEU A 27 -13.64 2.16 -7.41
C LEU A 27 -15.07 2.58 -7.11
N LYS A 28 -15.38 3.88 -7.27
CA LYS A 28 -16.75 4.41 -7.09
C LYS A 28 -17.73 3.82 -8.10
N ARG A 29 -17.33 3.72 -9.40
CA ARG A 29 -18.19 3.08 -10.42
C ARG A 29 -18.45 1.59 -10.14
N ALA A 30 -17.49 0.91 -9.52
CA ALA A 30 -17.64 -0.47 -9.08
C ALA A 30 -18.50 -0.62 -7.80
N GLY A 31 -18.99 0.48 -7.20
CA GLY A 31 -19.81 0.46 -5.98
C GLY A 31 -19.01 0.12 -4.71
N HIS A 32 -17.70 0.38 -4.69
CA HIS A 32 -16.90 0.19 -3.48
C HIS A 32 -17.01 1.38 -2.52
N GLU A 33 -17.02 1.10 -1.22
CA GLU A 33 -16.81 2.07 -0.15
C GLU A 33 -15.31 2.28 0.00
N VAL A 34 -14.82 3.51 -0.23
CA VAL A 34 -13.39 3.81 -0.19
C VAL A 34 -13.05 4.64 1.04
N ASP A 35 -12.20 4.09 1.89
CA ASP A 35 -11.52 4.80 2.97
C ASP A 35 -10.17 5.28 2.44
N LEU A 36 -10.06 6.57 2.12
CA LEU A 36 -8.83 7.19 1.64
C LEU A 36 -7.93 7.56 2.81
N LEU A 37 -6.75 6.96 2.86
CA LEU A 37 -5.67 7.30 3.77
C LEU A 37 -4.54 7.99 2.98
N ASP A 38 -4.48 9.31 3.06
CA ASP A 38 -3.35 10.07 2.53
C ASP A 38 -2.32 10.29 3.65
N LEU A 39 -1.21 9.56 3.58
CA LEU A 39 -0.19 9.56 4.65
C LEU A 39 0.47 10.92 4.86
N TYR A 40 0.61 11.73 3.81
CA TYR A 40 1.17 13.08 3.93
C TYR A 40 0.15 14.08 4.43
N ALA A 41 -1.08 14.02 3.95
CA ALA A 41 -2.15 14.93 4.38
C ALA A 41 -2.55 14.69 5.86
N GLU A 42 -2.53 13.43 6.31
CA GLU A 42 -2.78 13.08 7.72
C GLU A 42 -1.57 13.32 8.64
N GLY A 43 -0.42 13.70 8.08
CA GLY A 43 0.80 13.96 8.87
C GLY A 43 1.33 12.73 9.61
N PHE A 44 1.19 11.54 8.98
CA PHE A 44 1.66 10.30 9.59
C PHE A 44 3.17 10.37 9.88
N ASP A 45 3.57 10.08 11.12
CA ASP A 45 4.99 9.94 11.47
C ASP A 45 5.49 8.54 11.09
N PRO A 46 6.40 8.39 10.10
CA PRO A 46 6.89 7.08 9.66
C PRO A 46 7.99 6.49 10.56
N VAL A 47 8.48 7.25 11.55
CA VAL A 47 9.63 6.82 12.34
C VAL A 47 9.22 5.87 13.46
N LEU A 48 9.70 4.64 13.42
CA LEU A 48 9.60 3.74 14.57
C LEU A 48 10.57 4.20 15.65
N SER A 49 10.05 4.88 16.69
CA SER A 49 10.84 5.42 17.78
C SER A 49 11.50 4.32 18.63
N ALA A 50 12.53 4.68 19.41
CA ALA A 50 13.16 3.76 20.34
C ALA A 50 12.14 3.18 21.36
N GLN A 51 11.19 4.00 21.81
CA GLN A 51 10.13 3.54 22.71
C GLN A 51 9.17 2.59 22.00
N GLY A 52 8.74 2.92 20.78
CA GLY A 52 7.90 2.04 19.94
C GLY A 52 8.59 0.69 19.69
N ARG A 53 9.92 0.69 19.48
CA ARG A 53 10.67 -0.56 19.31
C ARG A 53 10.76 -1.38 20.59
N ARG A 54 10.86 -0.76 21.76
CA ARG A 54 10.87 -1.48 23.05
C ARG A 54 9.54 -2.17 23.34
N THR A 55 8.41 -1.54 22.97
CA THR A 55 7.07 -2.09 23.18
C THR A 55 6.54 -2.91 22.01
N TYR A 56 7.31 -3.06 20.92
CA TYR A 56 6.86 -3.63 19.65
C TYR A 56 6.20 -5.02 19.77
N HIS A 57 6.69 -5.86 20.67
CA HIS A 57 6.17 -7.21 20.92
C HIS A 57 5.11 -7.27 22.02
N ASP A 58 4.86 -6.16 22.73
CA ASP A 58 3.80 -6.07 23.72
C ASP A 58 2.50 -5.64 23.05
N THR A 59 1.63 -6.60 22.73
CA THR A 59 0.40 -6.39 21.98
C THR A 59 -0.65 -5.53 22.70
N THR A 60 -0.45 -5.25 23.99
CA THR A 60 -1.31 -4.34 24.75
C THR A 60 -0.85 -2.88 24.66
N ARG A 61 0.44 -2.65 24.41
CA ARG A 61 1.07 -1.32 24.43
C ARG A 61 1.53 -0.83 23.05
N ASN A 62 1.79 -1.74 22.10
CA ASN A 62 2.33 -1.40 20.80
C ASN A 62 1.36 -0.60 19.91
N ARG A 63 0.06 -0.62 20.23
CA ARG A 63 -1.02 0.05 19.48
C ARG A 63 -1.17 1.53 19.80
N ALA A 64 -0.57 1.99 20.91
CA ALA A 64 -0.77 3.35 21.41
C ALA A 64 -0.50 4.42 20.36
N GLY A 65 -1.52 5.26 20.06
CA GLY A 65 -1.48 6.31 19.06
C GLY A 65 -1.58 5.83 17.60
N LEU A 66 -1.90 4.55 17.38
CA LEU A 66 -2.07 3.95 16.06
C LEU A 66 -3.45 3.29 15.86
N GLU A 67 -4.32 3.43 16.85
CA GLU A 67 -5.61 2.73 16.93
C GLU A 67 -6.47 2.96 15.69
N ALA A 68 -6.59 4.22 15.24
CA ALA A 68 -7.39 4.56 14.06
C ALA A 68 -6.85 3.91 12.77
N HIS A 69 -5.54 3.86 12.58
CA HIS A 69 -4.92 3.20 11.43
C HIS A 69 -5.08 1.68 11.49
N ILE A 70 -5.00 1.10 12.68
CA ILE A 70 -5.20 -0.34 12.89
C ILE A 70 -6.64 -0.72 12.60
N GLU A 71 -7.61 0.07 13.08
CA GLU A 71 -9.03 -0.15 12.81
C GLU A 71 -9.33 -0.16 11.31
N ARG A 72 -8.85 0.84 10.56
CA ARG A 72 -8.96 0.88 9.08
C ARG A 72 -8.48 -0.42 8.43
N LEU A 73 -7.33 -0.94 8.88
CA LEU A 73 -6.75 -2.19 8.35
C LEU A 73 -7.58 -3.43 8.73
N GLN A 74 -8.16 -3.45 9.94
CA GLN A 74 -8.93 -4.58 10.44
C GLN A 74 -10.33 -4.69 9.83
N VAL A 75 -10.93 -3.55 9.42
CA VAL A 75 -12.28 -3.54 8.86
C VAL A 75 -12.32 -3.54 7.33
N CYS A 76 -11.20 -3.29 6.65
CA CYS A 76 -11.17 -3.31 5.18
C CYS A 76 -11.18 -4.74 4.64
N GLU A 77 -11.76 -4.91 3.44
CA GLU A 77 -11.79 -6.18 2.70
C GLU A 77 -10.77 -6.19 1.54
N ALA A 78 -10.27 -5.00 1.19
CA ALA A 78 -9.27 -4.83 0.15
C ALA A 78 -8.33 -3.65 0.45
N ILE A 79 -7.09 -3.72 -0.08
CA ILE A 79 -6.10 -2.65 0.05
C ILE A 79 -5.63 -2.21 -1.34
N VAL A 80 -5.60 -0.90 -1.57
CA VAL A 80 -4.93 -0.29 -2.71
C VAL A 80 -3.78 0.58 -2.20
N LEU A 81 -2.58 0.38 -2.70
CA LEU A 81 -1.39 1.13 -2.37
C LEU A 81 -0.97 1.96 -3.58
N GLN A 82 -0.92 3.27 -3.46
CA GLN A 82 -0.47 4.16 -4.53
C GLN A 82 0.73 4.99 -4.08
N PHE A 83 1.84 4.84 -4.79
CA PHE A 83 3.10 5.47 -4.41
C PHE A 83 4.10 5.56 -5.57
N PRO A 84 5.00 6.55 -5.62
CA PRO A 84 6.13 6.58 -6.54
C PRO A 84 7.22 5.60 -6.08
N THR A 85 8.00 5.07 -7.01
CA THR A 85 9.20 4.31 -6.66
C THR A 85 10.39 5.27 -6.54
N TRP A 86 10.94 5.39 -5.34
CA TRP A 86 12.15 6.15 -5.04
C TRP A 86 13.29 5.20 -4.63
N CYS A 87 14.48 5.40 -5.21
CA CYS A 87 15.62 4.48 -5.00
C CYS A 87 15.27 3.01 -5.24
N PHE A 88 14.43 2.74 -6.25
CA PHE A 88 13.84 1.42 -6.59
C PHE A 88 12.96 0.79 -5.51
N GLY A 89 12.69 1.49 -4.40
CA GLY A 89 11.87 1.04 -3.28
C GLY A 89 10.61 1.88 -3.06
N MET A 90 9.86 1.53 -2.04
CA MET A 90 8.76 2.35 -1.54
C MET A 90 9.30 3.63 -0.89
N PRO A 91 8.56 4.76 -0.93
CA PRO A 91 8.91 5.94 -0.15
C PRO A 91 9.04 5.63 1.34
N ALA A 92 9.95 6.34 2.03
CA ALA A 92 10.17 6.17 3.47
C ALA A 92 8.88 6.28 4.29
N MET A 93 7.99 7.21 3.93
CA MET A 93 6.66 7.39 4.51
C MET A 93 5.84 6.09 4.49
N LEU A 94 5.71 5.45 3.32
CA LEU A 94 4.94 4.21 3.18
C LEU A 94 5.64 3.02 3.85
N LYS A 95 6.97 2.95 3.75
CA LYS A 95 7.74 1.90 4.44
C LYS A 95 7.60 2.01 5.94
N GLY A 96 7.72 3.24 6.49
CA GLY A 96 7.54 3.50 7.91
C GLY A 96 6.11 3.24 8.40
N TYR A 97 5.10 3.52 7.55
CA TYR A 97 3.73 3.09 7.84
C TYR A 97 3.67 1.59 8.07
N PHE A 98 4.25 0.78 7.18
CA PHE A 98 4.28 -0.67 7.37
C PHE A 98 5.10 -1.10 8.59
N ASP A 99 6.23 -0.46 8.87
CA ASP A 99 7.07 -0.78 10.02
C ASP A 99 6.35 -0.54 11.36
N ARG A 100 5.42 0.43 11.39
CA ARG A 100 4.65 0.77 12.58
C ARG A 100 3.32 0.03 12.68
N ILE A 101 2.65 -0.26 11.56
CA ILE A 101 1.29 -0.83 11.58
C ILE A 101 1.31 -2.37 11.47
N LEU A 102 2.23 -2.95 10.69
CA LEU A 102 2.27 -4.42 10.49
C LEU A 102 3.02 -5.13 11.63
N MET A 103 2.65 -4.83 12.86
CA MET A 103 3.27 -5.34 14.08
C MET A 103 2.55 -6.58 14.63
N PRO A 104 3.16 -7.29 15.62
CA PRO A 104 2.50 -8.37 16.35
C PRO A 104 1.17 -7.95 16.98
N GLY A 105 0.18 -8.82 16.92
CA GLY A 105 -1.18 -8.56 17.37
C GLY A 105 -2.04 -7.75 16.38
N VAL A 106 -1.46 -7.29 15.25
CA VAL A 106 -2.18 -6.60 14.16
C VAL A 106 -2.10 -7.41 12.88
N SER A 107 -0.91 -7.69 12.37
CA SER A 107 -0.72 -8.45 11.12
C SER A 107 -0.35 -9.90 11.34
N ILE A 108 0.28 -10.21 12.46
CA ILE A 108 0.72 -11.55 12.85
C ILE A 108 0.50 -11.78 14.34
N ASP A 109 0.21 -13.03 14.70
CA ASP A 109 0.20 -13.53 16.07
C ASP A 109 1.48 -14.35 16.32
N LEU A 110 2.23 -13.99 17.34
CA LEU A 110 3.47 -14.61 17.78
C LEU A 110 3.32 -15.32 19.14
N SER A 111 2.10 -15.58 19.61
CA SER A 111 1.87 -16.28 20.89
C SER A 111 2.47 -17.69 20.89
N ASP A 112 2.52 -18.35 19.73
CA ASP A 112 3.29 -19.58 19.49
C ASP A 112 4.39 -19.31 18.45
N PRO A 113 5.66 -19.15 18.87
CA PRO A 113 6.76 -18.89 17.94
C PRO A 113 6.99 -19.98 16.89
N ALA A 114 6.53 -21.21 17.14
CA ALA A 114 6.63 -22.31 16.18
C ALA A 114 5.53 -22.26 15.11
N LYS A 115 4.45 -21.50 15.35
CA LYS A 115 3.27 -21.43 14.47
C LYS A 115 2.81 -19.98 14.29
N VAL A 116 3.57 -19.18 13.57
CA VAL A 116 3.19 -17.80 13.26
C VAL A 116 1.85 -17.78 12.51
N LYS A 117 0.82 -17.20 13.14
CA LYS A 117 -0.51 -17.05 12.57
C LYS A 117 -0.64 -15.67 11.93
N VAL A 118 -1.19 -15.60 10.73
CA VAL A 118 -1.51 -14.32 10.06
C VAL A 118 -2.89 -13.83 10.50
N LEU A 119 -3.03 -12.51 10.67
CA LEU A 119 -4.24 -11.88 11.21
C LEU A 119 -4.99 -11.01 10.20
N LEU A 120 -4.49 -10.83 8.98
CA LEU A 120 -5.12 -10.02 7.93
C LEU A 120 -5.93 -10.85 6.93
N GLY A 121 -6.55 -11.94 7.38
CA GLY A 121 -7.38 -12.80 6.53
C GLY A 121 -8.69 -12.16 6.03
N ASN A 122 -9.09 -11.02 6.60
CA ASN A 122 -10.18 -10.18 6.11
C ASN A 122 -9.91 -9.57 4.73
N ILE A 123 -8.63 -9.41 4.34
CA ILE A 123 -8.23 -8.77 3.09
C ILE A 123 -8.18 -9.83 1.99
N THR A 124 -9.07 -9.69 1.01
CA THR A 124 -9.24 -10.62 -0.11
C THR A 124 -8.62 -10.13 -1.41
N LYS A 125 -8.38 -8.80 -1.52
CA LYS A 125 -7.76 -8.19 -2.72
C LYS A 125 -6.71 -7.15 -2.33
N ILE A 126 -5.63 -7.11 -3.12
CA ILE A 126 -4.53 -6.15 -2.93
C ILE A 126 -4.15 -5.61 -4.30
N ALA A 127 -4.07 -4.28 -4.46
CA ALA A 127 -3.52 -3.64 -5.65
C ALA A 127 -2.36 -2.72 -5.27
N GLY A 128 -1.28 -2.74 -6.08
CA GLY A 128 -0.24 -1.73 -6.06
C GLY A 128 -0.31 -0.87 -7.33
N ILE A 129 -0.24 0.44 -7.19
CA ILE A 129 -0.19 1.40 -8.29
C ILE A 129 1.08 2.25 -8.10
N SER A 130 2.01 2.17 -9.05
CA SER A 130 3.30 2.83 -8.88
C SER A 130 3.86 3.41 -10.18
N THR A 131 4.81 4.32 -10.03
CA THR A 131 5.58 4.88 -11.15
C THR A 131 7.06 4.66 -10.93
N TYR A 132 7.78 4.37 -12.01
CA TYR A 132 9.24 4.17 -12.02
C TYR A 132 9.90 5.16 -12.98
N GLY A 133 10.90 5.88 -12.54
CA GLY A 133 11.69 6.77 -13.40
C GLY A 133 12.50 6.01 -14.47
N ARG A 134 12.76 4.71 -14.27
CA ARG A 134 13.59 3.86 -15.10
C ARG A 134 12.80 2.76 -15.82
N PRO A 135 13.38 2.08 -16.83
CA PRO A 135 12.72 1.01 -17.55
C PRO A 135 12.47 -0.22 -16.70
N ARG A 136 11.52 -1.03 -17.13
CA ARG A 136 11.11 -2.25 -16.42
C ARG A 136 12.27 -3.23 -16.19
N TRP A 137 13.15 -3.41 -17.18
CA TRP A 137 14.27 -4.33 -17.04
C TRP A 137 15.20 -3.94 -15.89
N MET A 138 15.43 -2.62 -15.68
CA MET A 138 16.26 -2.13 -14.59
C MET A 138 15.59 -2.35 -13.22
N ALA A 139 14.26 -2.17 -13.13
CA ALA A 139 13.53 -2.49 -11.91
C ALA A 139 13.65 -3.99 -11.58
N LEU A 140 13.54 -4.86 -12.58
CA LEU A 140 13.73 -6.30 -12.40
C LEU A 140 15.15 -6.67 -11.98
N TYR A 141 16.18 -6.04 -12.60
CA TYR A 141 17.58 -6.23 -12.21
C TYR A 141 17.83 -5.85 -10.74
N MET A 142 17.17 -4.79 -10.25
CA MET A 142 17.20 -4.37 -8.83
C MET A 142 16.30 -5.22 -7.92
N GLY A 143 15.69 -6.31 -8.42
CA GLY A 143 14.83 -7.21 -7.64
C GLY A 143 13.39 -6.72 -7.44
N ASP A 144 13.02 -5.56 -7.99
CA ASP A 144 11.70 -4.92 -7.91
C ASP A 144 11.05 -5.02 -6.52
N PRO A 145 11.69 -4.46 -5.47
CA PRO A 145 11.25 -4.66 -4.08
C PRO A 145 9.84 -4.11 -3.81
N SER A 146 9.46 -3.02 -4.47
CA SER A 146 8.10 -2.45 -4.37
C SER A 146 7.02 -3.43 -4.82
N ARG A 147 7.21 -4.05 -5.98
CA ARG A 147 6.31 -5.08 -6.51
C ARG A 147 6.31 -6.34 -5.64
N THR A 148 7.49 -6.75 -5.18
CA THR A 148 7.65 -7.93 -4.32
C THR A 148 6.95 -7.74 -2.98
N MET A 149 7.04 -6.55 -2.39
CA MET A 149 6.32 -6.20 -1.16
C MET A 149 4.80 -6.38 -1.34
N VAL A 150 4.22 -5.83 -2.42
CA VAL A 150 2.77 -5.92 -2.68
C VAL A 150 2.36 -7.36 -3.00
N LYS A 151 3.03 -7.99 -3.97
CA LYS A 151 2.57 -9.27 -4.53
C LYS A 151 2.94 -10.50 -3.71
N ARG A 152 3.94 -10.41 -2.84
CA ARG A 152 4.41 -11.55 -2.04
C ARG A 152 4.22 -11.31 -0.56
N TYR A 153 4.84 -10.25 0.00
CA TYR A 153 4.81 -10.03 1.44
C TYR A 153 3.41 -9.74 1.98
N LEU A 154 2.73 -8.70 1.45
CA LEU A 154 1.37 -8.37 1.89
C LEU A 154 0.39 -9.52 1.63
N LYS A 155 0.49 -10.17 0.47
CA LYS A 155 -0.31 -11.37 0.20
C LYS A 155 -0.04 -12.47 1.24
N ARG A 156 1.21 -12.65 1.70
CA ARG A 156 1.52 -13.63 2.75
C ARG A 156 0.82 -13.31 4.07
N LEU A 157 0.70 -12.03 4.42
CA LEU A 157 0.01 -11.59 5.65
C LEU A 157 -1.50 -11.82 5.63
N THR A 158 -2.09 -12.08 4.45
CA THR A 158 -3.50 -12.46 4.29
C THR A 158 -3.71 -13.98 4.25
N GLY A 159 -2.73 -14.78 4.67
CA GLY A 159 -2.77 -16.24 4.55
C GLY A 159 -2.48 -16.75 3.12
N GLY A 160 -2.05 -15.87 2.21
CA GLY A 160 -1.75 -16.21 0.82
C GLY A 160 -2.98 -16.28 -0.09
N THR A 161 -4.17 -16.06 0.43
CA THR A 161 -5.45 -16.20 -0.30
C THR A 161 -5.82 -14.99 -1.14
N ALA A 162 -5.38 -13.78 -0.74
CA ALA A 162 -5.72 -12.55 -1.45
C ALA A 162 -5.25 -12.56 -2.91
N ARG A 163 -6.12 -12.07 -3.81
CA ARG A 163 -5.73 -11.74 -5.19
C ARG A 163 -4.88 -10.47 -5.16
N ALA A 164 -3.64 -10.55 -5.63
CA ALA A 164 -2.72 -9.42 -5.65
C ALA A 164 -2.36 -9.00 -7.09
N GLU A 165 -2.54 -7.72 -7.41
CA GLU A 165 -2.18 -7.13 -8.70
C GLU A 165 -1.25 -5.93 -8.54
N TYR A 166 -0.57 -5.54 -9.63
CA TYR A 166 0.40 -4.45 -9.61
C TYR A 166 0.43 -3.72 -10.94
N HIS A 167 0.04 -2.46 -10.92
CA HIS A 167 -0.02 -1.56 -12.07
C HIS A 167 1.16 -0.57 -11.99
N ALA A 168 2.00 -0.54 -13.00
CA ALA A 168 3.20 0.29 -12.98
C ALA A 168 3.40 1.03 -14.30
N LEU A 169 3.67 2.34 -14.22
CA LEU A 169 4.20 3.12 -15.32
C LEU A 169 5.72 3.17 -15.20
N TYR A 170 6.40 2.50 -16.12
CA TYR A 170 7.86 2.56 -16.23
C TYR A 170 8.29 3.68 -17.16
N HIS A 171 9.55 4.14 -17.06
CA HIS A 171 10.10 5.22 -17.86
C HIS A 171 9.36 6.56 -17.68
N MET A 172 8.83 6.82 -16.49
CA MET A 172 8.02 8.00 -16.18
C MET A 172 8.70 9.31 -16.58
N ASN A 173 10.05 9.40 -16.47
CA ASN A 173 10.81 10.61 -16.75
C ASN A 173 10.75 11.04 -18.24
N ILE A 174 10.51 10.08 -19.14
CA ILE A 174 10.40 10.33 -20.59
C ILE A 174 8.99 9.98 -21.13
N ALA A 175 8.05 9.65 -20.24
CA ALA A 175 6.68 9.34 -20.64
C ALA A 175 6.00 10.58 -21.24
N THR A 176 5.43 10.43 -22.44
CA THR A 176 4.64 11.46 -23.08
C THR A 176 3.31 11.70 -22.34
N SER A 177 2.68 12.84 -22.57
CA SER A 177 1.34 13.12 -22.02
C SER A 177 0.30 12.07 -22.44
N ALA A 178 0.44 11.51 -23.66
CA ALA A 178 -0.43 10.43 -24.14
C ALA A 178 -0.24 9.15 -23.30
N HIS A 179 1.00 8.74 -23.04
CA HIS A 179 1.30 7.57 -22.18
C HIS A 179 0.79 7.76 -20.76
N ARG A 180 0.94 8.96 -20.18
CA ARG A 180 0.44 9.28 -18.84
C ARG A 180 -1.08 9.19 -18.76
N ARG A 181 -1.80 9.79 -19.74
CA ARG A 181 -3.26 9.69 -19.82
C ARG A 181 -3.74 8.25 -20.00
N ALA A 182 -3.07 7.48 -20.87
CA ALA A 182 -3.38 6.07 -21.06
C ALA A 182 -3.20 5.25 -19.78
N PHE A 183 -2.15 5.54 -19.00
CA PHE A 183 -1.94 4.88 -17.71
C PHE A 183 -3.05 5.20 -16.72
N ILE A 184 -3.45 6.47 -16.57
CA ILE A 184 -4.58 6.86 -15.70
C ILE A 184 -5.84 6.12 -16.10
N ALA A 185 -6.17 6.09 -17.40
CA ALA A 185 -7.35 5.39 -17.90
C ALA A 185 -7.30 3.88 -17.66
N ASN A 186 -6.10 3.26 -17.79
CA ASN A 186 -5.89 1.84 -17.49
C ASN A 186 -6.10 1.53 -16.00
N VAL A 187 -5.54 2.37 -15.11
CA VAL A 187 -5.74 2.26 -13.66
C VAL A 187 -7.23 2.40 -13.33
N GLY A 188 -7.92 3.40 -13.86
CA GLY A 188 -9.35 3.58 -13.64
C GLY A 188 -10.17 2.34 -14.03
N ARG A 189 -9.90 1.75 -15.21
CA ARG A 189 -10.53 0.49 -15.64
C ARG A 189 -10.16 -0.71 -14.79
N ALA A 190 -8.93 -0.76 -14.29
CA ALA A 190 -8.51 -1.84 -13.39
C ALA A 190 -9.26 -1.76 -12.05
N MET A 191 -9.38 -0.55 -11.50
CA MET A 191 -10.12 -0.30 -10.25
C MET A 191 -11.63 -0.50 -10.40
N GLU A 192 -12.18 -0.32 -11.58
CA GLU A 192 -13.59 -0.62 -11.87
C GLU A 192 -13.87 -2.14 -11.89
N ARG A 193 -12.85 -2.98 -12.12
CA ARG A 193 -12.93 -4.45 -12.08
C ARG A 193 -12.33 -5.04 -10.79
N PHE A 194 -11.86 -4.19 -9.93
CA PHE A 194 -11.24 -4.55 -8.63
C PHE A 194 -12.28 -5.04 -7.58
#